data_6d914ce71c307b08dc1e597b41bbfa27
#
_entry.id   6d914ce71c307b08dc1e597b41bbfa27
#
_cell.length_a   1.000
_cell.length_b   1.000
_cell.length_c   1.000
_cell.angle_alpha   90.00
_cell.angle_beta   90.00
_cell.angle_gamma   90.00
#
_symmetry.space_group_name_H-M   'P 1'
#
loop_
_entity.id
_entity.type
_entity.pdbx_description
1 polymer ?
#
loop_
_entity_poly.entity_id
_entity_poly.type
_entity_poly.pdbx_seq_one_letter_code
_entity_poly.pdbx_strand_id
1 'polypeptide(L)'
;MNHWRDKEEFKARVHEWATKLNVKVRAIAVRPMANKWASCSSAGNLNFNTDLLNLDREIGDYVIVHELLHFSIPNHGKLWKSLMRAHLGDYERLEARLRQVG
;
A
#
# COMPACT_ATOMS: atom_id res chain seq x y z
N MET A 1 11.66 -8.89 14.40
CA MET A 1 10.62 -7.88 14.26
C MET A 1 10.33 -7.59 12.80
N ASN A 2 9.05 -7.44 12.46
CA ASN A 2 8.61 -7.36 11.06
C ASN A 2 8.39 -5.92 10.58
N HIS A 3 9.26 -5.01 10.99
CA HIS A 3 9.19 -3.63 10.55
C HIS A 3 10.09 -3.42 9.34
N TRP A 4 9.86 -2.33 8.63
CA TRP A 4 10.68 -1.93 7.51
C TRP A 4 12.00 -1.36 8.02
N ARG A 5 13.11 -1.72 7.37
CA ARG A 5 14.43 -1.25 7.75
C ARG A 5 14.61 0.26 7.45
N ASP A 6 14.16 0.68 6.29
CA ASP A 6 14.29 2.08 5.84
C ASP A 6 13.33 2.35 4.67
N LYS A 7 13.36 3.60 4.19
CA LYS A 7 12.52 4.02 3.07
C LYS A 7 12.84 3.25 1.79
N GLU A 8 14.10 2.93 1.57
CA GLU A 8 14.51 2.25 0.34
C GLU A 8 13.95 0.83 0.29
N GLU A 9 13.92 0.14 1.41
CA GLU A 9 13.32 -1.18 1.47
C GLU A 9 11.83 -1.12 1.15
N PHE A 10 11.14 -0.12 1.70
CA PHE A 10 9.71 0.08 1.44
C PHE A 10 9.46 0.35 -0.05
N LYS A 11 10.25 1.24 -0.65
CA LYS A 11 10.11 1.56 -2.08
C LYS A 11 10.37 0.34 -2.96
N ALA A 12 11.36 -0.47 -2.60
CA ALA A 12 11.63 -1.72 -3.33
C ALA A 12 10.43 -2.64 -3.30
N ARG A 13 9.75 -2.72 -2.16
CA ARG A 13 8.55 -3.54 -2.03
C ARG A 13 7.41 -3.00 -2.89
N VAL A 14 7.28 -1.67 -2.98
CA VAL A 14 6.28 -1.07 -3.86
C VAL A 14 6.52 -1.49 -5.31
N HIS A 15 7.77 -1.47 -5.76
CA HIS A 15 8.11 -1.90 -7.12
C HIS A 15 7.81 -3.38 -7.34
N GLU A 16 8.06 -4.23 -6.36
CA GLU A 16 7.73 -5.65 -6.45
C GLU A 16 6.23 -5.86 -6.65
N TRP A 17 5.42 -5.17 -5.85
CA TRP A 17 3.97 -5.27 -5.98
C TRP A 17 3.48 -4.69 -7.30
N ALA A 18 4.05 -3.56 -7.72
CA ALA A 18 3.67 -2.94 -8.99
C ALA A 18 3.92 -3.90 -10.16
N THR A 19 5.03 -4.62 -10.12
CA THR A 19 5.33 -5.62 -11.14
C THR A 19 4.31 -6.76 -11.13
N LYS A 20 3.99 -7.28 -9.94
CA LYS A 20 3.01 -8.36 -9.81
C LYS A 20 1.62 -7.94 -10.28
N LEU A 21 1.24 -6.69 -10.01
CA LEU A 21 -0.08 -6.18 -10.37
C LEU A 21 -0.12 -5.55 -11.76
N ASN A 22 1.02 -5.52 -12.43
CA ASN A 22 1.16 -4.93 -13.77
C ASN A 22 0.73 -3.45 -13.78
N VAL A 23 1.19 -2.70 -12.80
CA VAL A 23 0.91 -1.28 -12.66
C VAL A 23 2.19 -0.50 -12.91
N LYS A 24 2.10 0.55 -13.73
CA LYS A 24 3.23 1.44 -13.98
C LYS A 24 3.25 2.54 -12.95
N VAL A 25 4.36 2.64 -12.21
CA VAL A 25 4.56 3.65 -11.19
C VAL A 25 5.58 4.66 -11.70
N ARG A 26 5.22 5.95 -11.63
CA ARG A 26 6.10 7.02 -12.08
C ARG A 26 7.06 7.46 -11.00
N ALA A 27 6.56 7.71 -9.80
CA ALA A 27 7.38 8.16 -8.68
C ALA A 27 6.79 7.68 -7.36
N ILE A 28 7.68 7.42 -6.40
CA ILE A 28 7.30 6.97 -5.06
C ILE A 28 8.00 7.88 -4.07
N ALA A 29 7.23 8.44 -3.12
CA ALA A 29 7.76 9.23 -2.02
C ALA A 29 7.29 8.62 -0.69
N VAL A 30 8.19 8.58 0.28
CA VAL A 30 7.87 8.18 1.66
C VAL A 30 8.17 9.38 2.53
N ARG A 31 7.14 10.00 3.07
CA ARG A 31 7.25 11.27 3.80
C ARG A 31 6.19 11.38 4.87
N PRO A 32 6.37 12.29 5.85
CA PRO A 32 5.33 12.52 6.84
C PRO A 32 4.05 13.01 6.17
N MET A 33 2.92 12.45 6.56
CA MET A 33 1.63 12.84 6.01
C MET A 33 0.63 13.00 7.16
N ALA A 34 -0.19 14.04 7.08
CA ALA A 34 -1.23 14.29 8.07
C ALA A 34 -2.52 13.61 7.62
N ASN A 35 -3.17 12.90 8.54
CA ASN A 35 -4.52 12.35 8.35
C ASN A 35 -4.68 11.32 7.24
N LYS A 36 -3.60 10.73 6.74
CA LYS A 36 -3.71 9.64 5.77
C LYS A 36 -2.44 8.79 5.76
N TRP A 37 -2.59 7.56 5.30
CA TRP A 37 -1.48 6.61 5.20
C TRP A 37 -0.82 6.64 3.84
N ALA A 38 -1.57 7.00 2.78
CA ALA A 38 -1.04 7.02 1.43
C ALA A 38 -1.96 7.83 0.52
N SER A 39 -1.41 8.21 -0.62
CA SER A 39 -2.20 8.83 -1.67
C SER A 39 -1.60 8.49 -3.02
N CYS A 40 -2.40 8.54 -4.06
CA CYS A 40 -1.92 8.31 -5.41
C CYS A 40 -2.56 9.31 -6.36
N SER A 41 -1.89 9.57 -7.47
CA SER A 41 -2.41 10.43 -8.52
C SER A 41 -2.56 9.64 -9.81
N SER A 42 -3.43 10.11 -10.71
CA SER A 42 -3.64 9.46 -12.00
C SER A 42 -2.38 9.45 -12.86
N ALA A 43 -1.41 10.30 -12.55
CA ALA A 43 -0.14 10.34 -13.27
C ALA A 43 0.82 9.23 -12.85
N GLY A 44 0.48 8.43 -11.84
CA GLY A 44 1.34 7.33 -11.40
C GLY A 44 2.24 7.69 -10.23
N ASN A 45 1.97 8.79 -9.54
CA ASN A 45 2.75 9.21 -8.38
C ASN A 45 2.13 8.65 -7.10
N LEU A 46 2.96 8.05 -6.24
CA LEU A 46 2.53 7.46 -4.98
C LEU A 46 3.23 8.15 -3.82
N ASN A 47 2.46 8.45 -2.77
CA ASN A 47 3.01 8.99 -1.53
C ASN A 47 2.59 8.05 -0.39
N PHE A 48 3.54 7.70 0.47
CA PHE A 48 3.29 6.84 1.63
C PHE A 48 3.76 7.55 2.89
N ASN A 49 3.00 7.39 3.96
CA ASN A 49 3.32 7.98 5.24
C ASN A 49 4.54 7.28 5.86
N THR A 50 5.50 8.07 6.30
CA THR A 50 6.71 7.56 6.96
C THR A 50 6.37 6.67 8.16
N ASP A 51 5.25 6.92 8.82
CA ASP A 51 4.82 6.12 9.98
C ASP A 51 4.61 4.66 9.63
N LEU A 52 4.38 4.33 8.36
CA LEU A 52 4.25 2.94 7.93
C LEU A 52 5.52 2.14 8.18
N LEU A 53 6.68 2.80 8.22
CA LEU A 53 7.95 2.13 8.45
C LEU A 53 8.02 1.51 9.85
N ASN A 54 7.23 2.02 10.79
CA ASN A 54 7.20 1.53 12.17
C ASN A 54 6.13 0.47 12.42
N LEU A 55 5.40 0.08 11.37
CA LEU A 55 4.35 -0.93 11.47
C LEU A 55 4.82 -2.24 10.86
N ASP A 56 4.10 -3.32 11.12
CA ASP A 56 4.41 -4.61 10.55
C ASP A 56 4.42 -4.54 9.02
N ARG A 57 5.32 -5.30 8.42
CA ARG A 57 5.46 -5.34 6.95
C ARG A 57 4.17 -5.73 6.26
N GLU A 58 3.38 -6.62 6.86
CA GLU A 58 2.08 -7.01 6.30
C GLU A 58 1.16 -5.81 6.13
N ILE A 59 1.16 -4.89 7.10
CA ILE A 59 0.32 -3.70 7.05
C ILE A 59 0.80 -2.79 5.92
N GLY A 60 2.11 -2.67 5.75
CA GLY A 60 2.68 -1.93 4.63
C GLY A 60 2.26 -2.54 3.30
N ASP A 61 2.33 -3.86 3.17
CA ASP A 61 1.87 -4.56 1.97
C ASP A 61 0.40 -4.25 1.68
N TYR A 62 -0.43 -4.26 2.72
CA TYR A 62 -1.84 -3.93 2.56
C TYR A 62 -2.03 -2.54 1.96
N VAL A 63 -1.35 -1.53 2.51
CA VAL A 63 -1.47 -0.15 2.03
C VAL A 63 -0.96 -0.04 0.60
N ILE A 64 0.17 -0.69 0.30
CA ILE A 64 0.74 -0.68 -1.06
C ILE A 64 -0.24 -1.24 -2.08
N VAL A 65 -0.76 -2.45 -1.82
CA VAL A 65 -1.68 -3.10 -2.76
C VAL A 65 -2.97 -2.31 -2.90
N HIS A 66 -3.48 -1.77 -1.78
CA HIS A 66 -4.67 -0.93 -1.76
C HIS A 66 -4.51 0.25 -2.74
N GLU A 67 -3.38 0.96 -2.66
CA GLU A 67 -3.15 2.12 -3.53
C GLU A 67 -2.90 1.71 -4.98
N LEU A 68 -2.13 0.66 -5.20
CA LEU A 68 -1.84 0.22 -6.57
C LEU A 68 -3.08 -0.23 -7.31
N LEU A 69 -4.00 -0.91 -6.64
CA LEU A 69 -5.24 -1.36 -7.27
C LEU A 69 -6.13 -0.19 -7.69
N HIS A 70 -6.01 0.97 -7.03
CA HIS A 70 -6.78 2.14 -7.41
C HIS A 70 -6.45 2.67 -8.81
N PHE A 71 -5.30 2.34 -9.35
CA PHE A 71 -4.95 2.75 -10.71
C PHE A 71 -5.83 2.05 -11.75
N SER A 72 -6.28 0.84 -11.46
CA SER A 72 -7.09 0.06 -12.40
C SER A 72 -8.54 -0.06 -11.97
N ILE A 73 -8.80 0.00 -10.67
CA ILE A 73 -10.12 -0.24 -10.10
C ILE A 73 -10.45 0.87 -9.12
N PRO A 74 -11.19 1.91 -9.57
CA PRO A 74 -11.38 3.11 -8.75
C PRO A 74 -12.32 2.93 -7.56
N ASN A 75 -13.13 1.87 -7.52
CA ASN A 75 -14.04 1.65 -6.40
C ASN A 75 -13.73 0.34 -5.68
N HIS A 76 -14.20 0.22 -4.45
CA HIS A 76 -13.98 -0.95 -3.60
C HIS A 76 -15.08 -2.00 -3.76
N GLY A 77 -15.45 -2.31 -5.02
CA GLY A 77 -16.47 -3.29 -5.32
C GLY A 77 -15.97 -4.72 -5.23
N LYS A 78 -16.77 -5.65 -5.78
CA LYS A 78 -16.46 -7.09 -5.71
C LYS A 78 -15.12 -7.45 -6.33
N LEU A 79 -14.79 -6.85 -7.48
CA LEU A 79 -13.53 -7.14 -8.15
C LEU A 79 -12.33 -6.69 -7.31
N TRP A 80 -12.40 -5.49 -6.76
CA TRP A 80 -11.34 -4.96 -5.91
C TRP A 80 -11.12 -5.88 -4.71
N LYS A 81 -12.21 -6.27 -4.05
CA LYS A 81 -12.15 -7.16 -2.88
C LYS A 81 -11.58 -8.53 -3.22
N SER A 82 -11.96 -9.07 -4.38
CA SER A 82 -11.44 -10.36 -4.84
C SER A 82 -9.94 -10.30 -5.08
N LEU A 83 -9.45 -9.21 -5.67
CA LEU A 83 -8.02 -9.04 -5.92
C LEU A 83 -7.23 -8.83 -4.62
N MET A 84 -7.79 -8.04 -3.69
CA MET A 84 -7.15 -7.89 -2.39
C MET A 84 -7.00 -9.23 -1.69
N ARG A 85 -8.05 -10.05 -1.72
CA ARG A 85 -8.03 -11.37 -1.09
C ARG A 85 -7.06 -12.32 -1.79
N ALA A 86 -7.01 -12.25 -3.12
CA ALA A 86 -6.12 -13.10 -3.90
C ALA A 86 -4.65 -12.80 -3.60
N HIS A 87 -4.30 -11.55 -3.40
CA HIS A 87 -2.92 -11.14 -3.16
C HIS A 87 -2.50 -11.13 -1.70
N LEU A 88 -3.43 -10.84 -0.79
CA LEU A 88 -3.12 -10.61 0.63
C LEU A 88 -3.83 -11.58 1.58
N GLY A 89 -4.72 -12.43 1.07
CA GLY A 89 -5.49 -13.33 1.94
C GLY A 89 -6.48 -12.55 2.79
N ASP A 90 -6.40 -12.68 4.11
CA ASP A 90 -7.30 -11.98 5.03
C ASP A 90 -6.88 -10.51 5.18
N TYR A 91 -7.08 -9.74 4.13
CA TYR A 91 -6.70 -8.31 4.13
C TYR A 91 -7.56 -7.50 5.11
N GLU A 92 -8.76 -7.95 5.42
CA GLU A 92 -9.65 -7.24 6.33
C GLU A 92 -9.07 -7.19 7.74
N ARG A 93 -8.32 -8.22 8.13
CA ARG A 93 -7.59 -8.24 9.39
C ARG A 93 -6.53 -7.13 9.41
N LEU A 94 -5.84 -6.95 8.29
CA LEU A 94 -4.81 -5.92 8.18
C LEU A 94 -5.43 -4.53 8.19
N GLU A 95 -6.57 -4.37 7.52
CA GLU A 95 -7.31 -3.12 7.52
C GLU A 95 -7.73 -2.73 8.94
N ALA A 96 -8.26 -3.70 9.70
CA ALA A 96 -8.68 -3.45 11.07
C ALA A 96 -7.50 -3.05 11.97
N ARG A 97 -6.35 -3.71 11.79
CA ARG A 97 -5.15 -3.37 12.56
C ARG A 97 -4.68 -1.94 12.26
N LEU A 98 -4.75 -1.54 11.00
CA LEU A 98 -4.33 -0.20 10.61
C LEU A 98 -5.23 0.87 11.22
N ARG A 99 -6.54 0.60 11.29
CA ARG A 99 -7.49 1.53 11.91
C ARG A 99 -7.19 1.76 13.38
N GLN A 100 -6.70 0.75 14.07
CA GLN A 100 -6.38 0.86 15.50
C GLN A 100 -5.16 1.71 15.77
N VAL A 101 -4.26 1.81 14.81
CA VAL A 101 -3.06 2.64 14.91
C VAL A 101 -3.37 4.10 14.68
N GLY A 102 -4.23 4.36 13.72
CA GLY A 102 -4.58 5.71 13.32
C GLY A 102 -5.70 6.29 14.13
#